data_79aba91ff09b84f6ffe13cd3da7b7bc2
#
_entry.id   79aba91ff09b84f6ffe13cd3da7b7bc2
#
_cell.length_a   1.000
_cell.length_b   1.000
_cell.length_c   1.000
_cell.angle_alpha   90.00
_cell.angle_beta   90.00
_cell.angle_gamma   90.00
#
_symmetry.space_group_name_H-M   'P 1'
#
loop_
_entity.id
_entity.type
_entity.pdbx_description
1 polymer ?
#
loop_
_entity_poly.entity_id
_entity_poly.type
_entity_poly.pdbx_seq_one_letter_code
_entity_poly.pdbx_strand_id
1 'polypeptide(L)'
;MSAAIGQSGAAFARALQGPAKSVARCSRTQFQRMRAQRPAFTPAARSFTASARSFEKRYTEDHEWIDTSNPESATIGISTYAAKALGDVVYVELPQIDMEVNKGDAIGAVESVKSASDIMTPVSGVITEVNSSLEEKPSKINSSPEGDGWLAKVKMTSQDEVQGLMDAEAYRKFTEESSDK
;
A
#
# COMPACT_ATOMS: atom_id res chain seq x y z
N MET A 1 56.43 15.86 -7.82
CA MET A 1 56.67 16.66 -9.03
C MET A 1 55.31 17.17 -9.46
N SER A 2 54.97 18.37 -9.05
CA SER A 2 55.04 19.63 -9.83
C SER A 2 54.06 19.58 -10.99
N ALA A 3 53.17 20.40 -11.06
CA ALA A 3 52.89 21.87 -11.09
C ALA A 3 51.82 22.01 -12.17
N ALA A 4 50.95 22.91 -12.30
CA ALA A 4 50.68 24.29 -11.97
C ALA A 4 49.56 24.75 -12.91
N ILE A 5 48.58 25.51 -12.42
CA ILE A 5 48.40 26.97 -12.59
C ILE A 5 47.91 27.42 -13.99
N GLY A 6 46.85 28.23 -13.94
CA GLY A 6 46.41 29.14 -15.00
C GLY A 6 44.94 29.50 -14.82
N GLN A 7 44.50 30.43 -14.13
CA GLN A 7 44.35 31.90 -14.01
C GLN A 7 44.04 32.64 -15.30
N SER A 8 43.07 33.50 -15.12
CA SER A 8 42.74 34.80 -15.72
C SER A 8 41.67 34.77 -16.83
N GLY A 9 40.72 35.70 -16.93
CA GLY A 9 40.59 37.01 -16.35
C GLY A 9 39.38 37.73 -16.94
N ALA A 10 38.83 38.59 -16.12
CA ALA A 10 38.40 39.96 -16.37
C ALA A 10 37.34 40.31 -17.42
N ALA A 11 36.18 40.71 -16.97
CA ALA A 11 35.60 42.05 -17.05
C ALA A 11 35.54 42.75 -18.43
N PHE A 12 34.29 43.12 -18.81
CA PHE A 12 34.06 44.47 -19.37
C PHE A 12 32.59 44.89 -19.14
N ALA A 13 32.45 45.89 -18.30
CA ALA A 13 31.26 46.71 -18.17
C ALA A 13 31.22 47.74 -19.30
N ARG A 14 30.07 47.98 -19.90
CA ARG A 14 29.86 49.25 -20.60
C ARG A 14 28.39 49.68 -20.52
N ALA A 15 28.19 50.70 -19.72
CA ALA A 15 27.03 51.56 -19.66
C ALA A 15 26.94 52.40 -20.95
N LEU A 16 25.74 52.61 -21.48
CA LEU A 16 25.41 53.77 -22.31
C LEU A 16 24.00 54.26 -21.93
N GLN A 17 24.02 55.50 -21.44
CA GLN A 17 22.90 56.36 -21.11
C GLN A 17 22.34 57.04 -22.36
N GLY A 18 21.03 57.26 -22.35
CA GLY A 18 20.31 58.43 -22.75
C GLY A 18 19.54 58.38 -24.09
N PRO A 19 18.59 59.29 -24.42
CA PRO A 19 18.05 60.36 -23.58
C PRO A 19 16.49 60.42 -23.59
N ALA A 20 15.97 61.24 -22.69
CA ALA A 20 14.59 61.64 -22.55
C ALA A 20 14.13 62.60 -23.69
N LYS A 21 12.90 62.42 -24.19
CA LYS A 21 12.10 63.45 -24.86
C LYS A 21 10.60 63.22 -24.55
N SER A 22 10.05 63.98 -23.70
CA SER A 22 9.13 65.10 -23.81
C SER A 22 7.72 64.78 -24.42
N VAL A 23 6.78 64.85 -23.52
CA VAL A 23 5.45 65.47 -23.51
C VAL A 23 4.67 65.50 -24.82
N ALA A 24 3.53 64.81 -24.80
CA ALA A 24 2.31 65.33 -25.45
C ALA A 24 1.10 65.00 -24.63
N ARG A 25 0.50 66.03 -24.13
CA ARG A 25 -0.77 66.09 -23.41
C ARG A 25 -1.89 66.08 -24.47
N CYS A 26 -2.71 65.07 -24.53
CA CYS A 26 -3.92 65.12 -25.37
C CYS A 26 -5.12 64.59 -24.63
N SER A 27 -6.03 65.50 -24.42
CA SER A 27 -7.48 65.52 -24.31
C SER A 27 -8.22 64.26 -23.88
N ARG A 28 -8.81 64.45 -22.79
CA ARG A 28 -10.04 63.88 -22.19
C ARG A 28 -11.14 63.64 -23.21
N THR A 29 -11.41 62.41 -23.55
CA THR A 29 -12.64 62.02 -24.21
C THR A 29 -13.30 60.93 -23.35
N GLN A 30 -14.53 61.25 -22.93
CA GLN A 30 -15.42 60.38 -22.18
C GLN A 30 -15.70 59.13 -23.01
N PHE A 31 -15.29 57.98 -22.54
CA PHE A 31 -15.82 56.71 -23.00
C PHE A 31 -16.74 56.15 -21.92
N GLN A 32 -18.02 56.14 -22.29
CA GLN A 32 -19.10 55.53 -21.59
C GLN A 32 -18.78 54.10 -21.16
N ARG A 33 -18.97 53.81 -19.88
CA ARG A 33 -18.91 52.49 -19.31
C ARG A 33 -19.96 51.57 -19.93
N MET A 34 -19.55 50.79 -20.93
CA MET A 34 -20.27 49.58 -21.25
C MET A 34 -19.79 48.51 -20.26
N ARG A 35 -20.62 48.24 -19.30
CA ARG A 35 -20.46 47.18 -18.30
C ARG A 35 -20.72 45.85 -19.00
N ALA A 36 -19.64 45.26 -19.59
CA ALA A 36 -19.69 43.92 -20.10
C ALA A 36 -19.89 42.96 -18.91
N GLN A 37 -21.09 42.42 -18.82
CA GLN A 37 -21.40 41.32 -17.92
C GLN A 37 -20.53 40.11 -18.38
N ARG A 38 -19.47 39.84 -17.66
CA ARG A 38 -18.72 38.59 -17.79
C ARG A 38 -19.62 37.45 -17.28
N PRO A 39 -19.93 36.45 -18.08
CA PRO A 39 -20.59 35.27 -17.55
C PRO A 39 -19.69 34.67 -16.44
N ALA A 40 -20.26 34.51 -15.26
CA ALA A 40 -19.63 33.84 -14.16
C ALA A 40 -19.40 32.35 -14.56
N PHE A 41 -18.19 32.08 -14.97
CA PHE A 41 -17.77 30.70 -15.17
C PHE A 41 -17.62 30.09 -13.77
N THR A 42 -18.67 29.44 -13.28
CA THR A 42 -18.55 28.57 -12.10
C THR A 42 -17.78 27.34 -12.51
N PRO A 43 -16.56 27.12 -11.99
CA PRO A 43 -15.90 25.85 -12.19
C PRO A 43 -16.76 24.80 -11.47
N ALA A 44 -17.37 23.89 -12.24
CA ALA A 44 -17.96 22.70 -11.68
C ALA A 44 -16.81 21.95 -10.96
N ALA A 45 -16.79 22.07 -9.64
CA ALA A 45 -15.92 21.26 -8.82
C ALA A 45 -16.33 19.80 -9.05
N ARG A 46 -15.60 19.10 -9.93
CA ARG A 46 -15.68 17.66 -10.00
C ARG A 46 -15.13 17.17 -8.66
N SER A 47 -16.03 16.82 -7.76
CA SER A 47 -15.67 16.02 -6.61
C SER A 47 -15.06 14.74 -7.15
N PHE A 48 -13.76 14.64 -7.13
CA PHE A 48 -13.10 13.34 -7.17
C PHE A 48 -13.47 12.69 -5.85
N THR A 49 -14.53 11.91 -5.86
CA THR A 49 -14.74 10.92 -4.82
C THR A 49 -13.60 9.92 -5.01
N ALA A 50 -12.49 10.16 -4.35
CA ALA A 50 -11.52 9.12 -4.11
C ALA A 50 -12.34 8.06 -3.35
N SER A 51 -12.71 7.00 -4.03
CA SER A 51 -13.19 5.79 -3.39
C SER A 51 -12.06 5.44 -2.42
N ALA A 52 -12.28 5.71 -1.13
CA ALA A 52 -11.43 5.18 -0.10
C ALA A 52 -11.49 3.67 -0.31
N ARG A 53 -10.45 3.10 -0.94
CA ARG A 53 -10.27 1.66 -0.95
C ARG A 53 -10.19 1.31 0.52
N SER A 54 -11.24 0.72 1.04
CA SER A 54 -11.22 0.09 2.34
C SER A 54 -10.18 -1.01 2.21
N PHE A 55 -9.02 -0.79 2.78
CA PHE A 55 -7.99 -1.81 2.92
C PHE A 55 -8.49 -2.73 4.03
N GLU A 56 -9.31 -3.66 3.64
CA GLU A 56 -9.93 -4.63 4.54
C GLU A 56 -9.17 -5.94 4.44
N LYS A 57 -9.08 -6.59 5.59
CA LYS A 57 -8.65 -7.98 5.62
C LYS A 57 -9.59 -8.82 4.80
N ARG A 58 -9.03 -9.74 4.02
CA ARG A 58 -9.76 -10.73 3.24
C ARG A 58 -9.38 -12.12 3.72
N TYR A 59 -10.25 -13.08 3.47
CA TYR A 59 -10.12 -14.43 4.01
C TYR A 59 -10.30 -15.46 2.91
N THR A 60 -9.59 -16.59 3.06
CA THR A 60 -9.73 -17.77 2.21
C THR A 60 -10.71 -18.78 2.81
N GLU A 61 -11.09 -19.77 2.01
CA GLU A 61 -11.86 -20.93 2.48
C GLU A 61 -11.01 -21.84 3.38
N ASP A 62 -9.69 -21.81 3.22
CA ASP A 62 -8.72 -22.56 4.02
C ASP A 62 -8.35 -21.85 5.33
N HIS A 63 -9.05 -20.74 5.65
CA HIS A 63 -8.94 -19.99 6.88
C HIS A 63 -7.67 -19.16 7.06
N GLU A 64 -6.98 -18.78 5.98
CA GLU A 64 -5.96 -17.74 6.00
C GLU A 64 -6.61 -16.35 5.84
N TRP A 65 -5.91 -15.35 6.32
CA TRP A 65 -6.24 -13.95 6.06
C TRP A 65 -5.11 -13.22 5.35
N ILE A 66 -5.48 -12.23 4.59
CA ILE A 66 -4.57 -11.29 3.94
C ILE A 66 -4.98 -9.85 4.26
N ASP A 67 -4.01 -9.03 4.62
CA ASP A 67 -4.16 -7.60 4.82
C ASP A 67 -3.38 -6.84 3.74
N THR A 68 -4.09 -6.07 2.94
CA THR A 68 -3.53 -5.28 1.83
C THR A 68 -3.47 -3.79 2.15
N SER A 69 -3.44 -3.42 3.43
CA SER A 69 -3.34 -2.01 3.87
C SER A 69 -2.09 -1.32 3.34
N ASN A 70 -1.03 -2.06 3.10
CA ASN A 70 0.16 -1.57 2.42
C ASN A 70 0.10 -1.95 0.93
N PRO A 71 0.11 -0.96 -0.01
CA PRO A 71 0.04 -1.24 -1.44
C PRO A 71 1.25 -2.01 -2.00
N GLU A 72 2.38 -1.98 -1.31
CA GLU A 72 3.61 -2.64 -1.76
C GLU A 72 3.75 -4.08 -1.22
N SER A 73 3.10 -4.40 -0.10
CA SER A 73 3.20 -5.71 0.52
C SER A 73 1.92 -6.10 1.23
N ALA A 74 1.44 -7.30 0.97
CA ALA A 74 0.33 -7.90 1.69
C ALA A 74 0.87 -8.73 2.85
N THR A 75 0.20 -8.64 4.01
CA THR A 75 0.53 -9.46 5.17
C THR A 75 -0.40 -10.67 5.23
N ILE A 76 0.14 -11.85 5.44
CA ILE A 76 -0.59 -13.12 5.47
C ILE A 76 -0.47 -13.76 6.86
N GLY A 77 -1.54 -14.37 7.30
CA GLY A 77 -1.60 -15.18 8.53
C GLY A 77 -2.81 -16.09 8.56
N ILE A 78 -2.97 -16.84 9.64
CA ILE A 78 -4.15 -17.70 9.85
C ILE A 78 -5.22 -16.97 10.67
N SER A 79 -6.47 -17.29 10.41
CA SER A 79 -7.60 -16.66 11.09
C SER A 79 -7.71 -17.08 12.56
N THR A 80 -8.47 -16.30 13.31
CA THR A 80 -8.82 -16.65 14.69
C THR A 80 -9.56 -17.99 14.78
N TYR A 81 -10.36 -18.32 13.77
CA TYR A 81 -11.05 -19.61 13.68
C TYR A 81 -10.07 -20.78 13.53
N ALA A 82 -9.13 -20.67 12.58
CA ALA A 82 -8.09 -21.69 12.37
C ALA A 82 -7.22 -21.88 13.61
N ALA A 83 -6.76 -20.80 14.24
CA ALA A 83 -5.95 -20.86 15.44
C ALA A 83 -6.67 -21.56 16.62
N LYS A 84 -7.99 -21.35 16.77
CA LYS A 84 -8.80 -22.06 17.76
C LYS A 84 -9.01 -23.54 17.40
N ALA A 85 -9.23 -23.86 16.14
CA ALA A 85 -9.41 -25.22 15.67
C ALA A 85 -8.13 -26.05 15.86
N LEU A 86 -6.95 -25.47 15.58
CA LEU A 86 -5.65 -26.09 15.79
C LEU A 86 -5.38 -26.33 17.28
N GLY A 87 -5.75 -25.39 18.16
CA GLY A 87 -5.39 -25.42 19.58
C GLY A 87 -3.97 -24.92 19.81
N ASP A 88 -3.28 -25.46 20.81
CA ASP A 88 -1.97 -24.98 21.24
C ASP A 88 -0.90 -25.25 20.16
N VAL A 89 -0.46 -24.19 19.51
CA VAL A 89 0.59 -24.23 18.46
C VAL A 89 1.95 -24.42 19.13
N VAL A 90 2.68 -25.40 18.64
CA VAL A 90 4.00 -25.82 19.18
C VAL A 90 5.14 -25.57 18.19
N TYR A 91 4.85 -25.54 16.90
CA TYR A 91 5.85 -25.32 15.85
C TYR A 91 5.23 -24.57 14.67
N VAL A 92 6.06 -23.75 14.03
CA VAL A 92 5.69 -23.01 12.80
C VAL A 92 6.82 -23.11 11.82
N GLU A 93 6.54 -23.61 10.63
CA GLU A 93 7.43 -23.57 9.49
C GLU A 93 7.13 -22.29 8.70
N LEU A 94 8.11 -21.41 8.61
CA LEU A 94 8.01 -20.16 7.88
C LEU A 94 8.61 -20.30 6.47
N PRO A 95 8.08 -19.55 5.48
CA PRO A 95 8.64 -19.56 4.13
C PRO A 95 10.01 -18.90 4.08
N GLN A 96 10.74 -19.14 2.99
CA GLN A 96 12.01 -18.46 2.75
C GLN A 96 11.78 -17.07 2.17
N ILE A 97 12.57 -16.09 2.59
CA ILE A 97 12.61 -14.76 1.99
C ILE A 97 13.07 -14.89 0.54
N ASP A 98 12.55 -14.03 -0.35
CA ASP A 98 12.77 -14.03 -1.79
C ASP A 98 12.21 -15.26 -2.54
N MET A 99 11.41 -16.10 -1.88
CA MET A 99 10.69 -17.19 -2.53
C MET A 99 9.55 -16.65 -3.40
N GLU A 100 9.52 -17.07 -4.68
CA GLU A 100 8.38 -16.84 -5.57
C GLU A 100 7.30 -17.87 -5.29
N VAL A 101 6.05 -17.39 -5.17
CA VAL A 101 4.88 -18.22 -4.85
C VAL A 101 3.73 -17.89 -5.76
N ASN A 102 2.92 -18.89 -6.08
CA ASN A 102 1.65 -18.72 -6.80
C ASN A 102 0.49 -18.91 -5.84
N LYS A 103 -0.63 -18.30 -6.16
CA LYS A 103 -1.87 -18.49 -5.40
C LYS A 103 -2.18 -19.98 -5.21
N GLY A 104 -2.37 -20.39 -3.95
CA GLY A 104 -2.63 -21.77 -3.57
C GLY A 104 -1.38 -22.64 -3.35
N ASP A 105 -0.18 -22.07 -3.44
CA ASP A 105 1.02 -22.79 -3.05
C ASP A 105 1.14 -22.84 -1.53
N ALA A 106 1.63 -23.95 -0.98
CA ALA A 106 1.96 -24.05 0.43
C ALA A 106 3.24 -23.26 0.71
N ILE A 107 3.15 -22.29 1.63
CA ILE A 107 4.26 -21.42 2.01
C ILE A 107 4.86 -21.78 3.36
N GLY A 108 4.24 -22.68 4.10
CA GLY A 108 4.70 -23.11 5.41
C GLY A 108 3.70 -24.03 6.07
N ALA A 109 3.92 -24.33 7.34
CA ALA A 109 3.04 -25.18 8.13
C ALA A 109 2.93 -24.67 9.57
N VAL A 110 1.78 -24.93 10.19
CA VAL A 110 1.56 -24.73 11.63
C VAL A 110 1.24 -26.07 12.27
N GLU A 111 2.04 -26.44 13.25
CA GLU A 111 1.84 -27.67 14.01
C GLU A 111 1.34 -27.36 15.42
N SER A 112 0.32 -28.07 15.82
CA SER A 112 -0.24 -28.05 17.16
C SER A 112 -0.07 -29.42 17.85
N VAL A 113 -0.40 -29.47 19.12
CA VAL A 113 -0.42 -30.74 19.87
C VAL A 113 -1.42 -31.74 19.25
N LYS A 114 -2.42 -31.26 18.51
CA LYS A 114 -3.48 -32.10 17.94
C LYS A 114 -3.30 -32.45 16.47
N SER A 115 -2.79 -31.51 15.66
CA SER A 115 -2.70 -31.62 14.21
C SER A 115 -1.68 -30.68 13.61
N ALA A 116 -1.33 -30.94 12.36
CA ALA A 116 -0.55 -30.04 11.52
C ALA A 116 -1.43 -29.57 10.35
N SER A 117 -1.27 -28.32 9.95
CA SER A 117 -1.94 -27.71 8.80
C SER A 117 -0.93 -26.94 7.96
N ASP A 118 -0.95 -27.18 6.65
CA ASP A 118 -0.24 -26.38 5.68
C ASP A 118 -0.88 -25.00 5.57
N ILE A 119 -0.05 -23.99 5.31
CA ILE A 119 -0.49 -22.62 5.10
C ILE A 119 -0.36 -22.31 3.62
N MET A 120 -1.47 -21.99 2.99
CA MET A 120 -1.53 -21.64 1.58
C MET A 120 -1.44 -20.13 1.39
N THR A 121 -0.76 -19.71 0.32
CA THR A 121 -0.79 -18.28 -0.03
C THR A 121 -2.06 -17.94 -0.81
N PRO A 122 -2.80 -16.91 -0.38
CA PRO A 122 -4.00 -16.46 -1.10
C PRO A 122 -3.70 -15.70 -2.39
N VAL A 123 -2.45 -15.28 -2.59
CA VAL A 123 -2.01 -14.44 -3.72
C VAL A 123 -0.66 -14.88 -4.25
N SER A 124 -0.43 -14.59 -5.53
CA SER A 124 0.86 -14.78 -6.19
C SER A 124 1.80 -13.60 -5.92
N GLY A 125 3.08 -13.90 -5.73
CA GLY A 125 4.08 -12.85 -5.48
C GLY A 125 5.41 -13.38 -5.00
N VAL A 126 6.15 -12.51 -4.32
CA VAL A 126 7.46 -12.81 -3.73
C VAL A 126 7.41 -12.55 -2.23
N ILE A 127 7.86 -13.50 -1.44
CA ILE A 127 7.97 -13.34 0.02
C ILE A 127 9.06 -12.31 0.32
N THR A 128 8.69 -11.22 0.99
CA THR A 128 9.62 -10.13 1.32
C THR A 128 10.06 -10.14 2.77
N GLU A 129 9.23 -10.62 3.67
CA GLU A 129 9.50 -10.64 5.10
C GLU A 129 8.77 -11.80 5.76
N VAL A 130 9.36 -12.39 6.78
CA VAL A 130 8.78 -13.45 7.60
C VAL A 130 8.85 -13.08 9.09
N ASN A 131 7.89 -13.54 9.85
CA ASN A 131 7.82 -13.26 11.27
C ASN A 131 8.65 -14.27 12.08
N SER A 132 9.98 -14.08 12.11
CA SER A 132 10.90 -14.95 12.84
C SER A 132 10.61 -15.07 14.35
N SER A 133 9.83 -14.14 14.91
CA SER A 133 9.43 -14.22 16.31
C SER A 133 8.51 -15.41 16.63
N LEU A 134 7.91 -16.03 15.60
CA LEU A 134 7.09 -17.22 15.74
C LEU A 134 7.92 -18.50 15.90
N GLU A 135 9.15 -18.52 15.41
CA GLU A 135 10.09 -19.63 15.64
C GLU A 135 10.47 -19.73 17.12
N GLU A 136 10.63 -18.56 17.79
CA GLU A 136 10.92 -18.50 19.22
C GLU A 136 9.69 -18.71 20.09
N LYS A 137 8.54 -18.19 19.63
CA LYS A 137 7.27 -18.19 20.38
C LYS A 137 6.07 -18.51 19.46
N PRO A 138 5.85 -19.77 19.11
CA PRO A 138 4.72 -20.21 18.29
C PRO A 138 3.36 -19.84 18.88
N SER A 139 3.28 -19.78 20.22
CA SER A 139 2.07 -19.43 20.95
C SER A 139 1.52 -18.01 20.69
N LYS A 140 2.29 -17.14 20.01
CA LYS A 140 1.77 -15.85 19.53
C LYS A 140 0.61 -16.03 18.56
N ILE A 141 0.62 -17.10 17.74
CA ILE A 141 -0.50 -17.44 16.86
C ILE A 141 -1.79 -17.66 17.68
N ASN A 142 -1.70 -18.30 18.82
CA ASN A 142 -2.86 -18.49 19.69
C ASN A 142 -3.34 -17.20 20.35
N SER A 143 -2.39 -16.33 20.75
CA SER A 143 -2.69 -15.11 21.49
C SER A 143 -3.25 -14.00 20.62
N SER A 144 -2.69 -13.82 19.40
CA SER A 144 -3.02 -12.74 18.48
C SER A 144 -2.84 -13.18 17.02
N PRO A 145 -3.68 -14.12 16.52
CA PRO A 145 -3.51 -14.71 15.19
C PRO A 145 -3.63 -13.68 14.05
N GLU A 146 -4.47 -12.69 14.24
CA GLU A 146 -4.72 -11.64 13.24
C GLU A 146 -3.98 -10.32 13.53
N GLY A 147 -3.05 -10.34 14.46
CA GLY A 147 -2.18 -9.23 14.81
C GLY A 147 -0.72 -9.66 14.79
N ASP A 148 -0.12 -9.84 15.98
CA ASP A 148 1.31 -10.21 16.12
C ASP A 148 1.67 -11.61 15.59
N GLY A 149 0.65 -12.45 15.36
CA GLY A 149 0.77 -13.81 14.80
C GLY A 149 0.79 -13.86 13.27
N TRP A 150 1.07 -12.76 12.56
CA TRP A 150 1.25 -12.79 11.12
C TRP A 150 2.45 -13.69 10.74
N LEU A 151 2.38 -14.32 9.57
CA LEU A 151 3.36 -15.32 9.13
C LEU A 151 4.39 -14.76 8.16
N ALA A 152 3.89 -14.17 7.08
CA ALA A 152 4.73 -13.66 6.00
C ALA A 152 4.16 -12.37 5.40
N LYS A 153 5.03 -11.58 4.75
CA LYS A 153 4.64 -10.50 3.88
C LYS A 153 5.02 -10.82 2.45
N VAL A 154 4.08 -10.61 1.55
CA VAL A 154 4.20 -10.92 0.14
C VAL A 154 4.09 -9.65 -0.69
N LYS A 155 5.05 -9.43 -1.57
CA LYS A 155 4.92 -8.42 -2.63
C LYS A 155 4.09 -9.03 -3.74
N MET A 156 2.83 -8.62 -3.82
CA MET A 156 1.87 -9.17 -4.78
C MET A 156 2.25 -8.84 -6.23
N THR A 157 2.08 -9.81 -7.10
CA THR A 157 2.21 -9.61 -8.56
C THR A 157 0.89 -9.14 -9.17
N SER A 158 -0.25 -9.61 -8.64
CA SER A 158 -1.60 -9.26 -9.12
C SER A 158 -2.51 -8.87 -7.96
N GLN A 159 -3.17 -7.72 -8.08
CA GLN A 159 -4.17 -7.27 -7.09
C GLN A 159 -5.56 -7.87 -7.33
N ASP A 160 -5.79 -8.44 -8.51
CA ASP A 160 -7.11 -9.00 -8.87
C ASP A 160 -7.42 -10.27 -8.08
N GLU A 161 -6.38 -10.99 -7.63
CA GLU A 161 -6.53 -12.22 -6.84
C GLU A 161 -7.18 -11.97 -5.48
N VAL A 162 -6.99 -10.78 -4.92
CA VAL A 162 -7.60 -10.37 -3.64
C VAL A 162 -9.11 -10.15 -3.77
N GLN A 163 -9.60 -9.74 -4.95
CA GLN A 163 -11.03 -9.46 -5.16
C GLN A 163 -11.90 -10.72 -5.07
N GLY A 164 -11.31 -11.88 -5.32
CA GLY A 164 -12.00 -13.18 -5.21
C GLY A 164 -12.10 -13.73 -3.78
N LEU A 165 -11.49 -13.07 -2.80
CA LEU A 165 -11.47 -13.49 -1.41
C LEU A 165 -12.67 -12.94 -0.63
N MET A 166 -13.08 -13.67 0.41
CA MET A 166 -14.19 -13.29 1.28
C MET A 166 -13.85 -12.04 2.09
N ASP A 167 -14.84 -11.18 2.30
CA ASP A 167 -14.77 -10.13 3.30
C ASP A 167 -15.03 -10.70 4.72
N ALA A 168 -14.83 -9.88 5.73
CA ALA A 168 -14.99 -10.30 7.13
C ALA A 168 -16.42 -10.79 7.46
N GLU A 169 -17.44 -10.21 6.81
CA GLU A 169 -18.83 -10.63 7.06
C GLU A 169 -19.16 -11.98 6.39
N ALA A 170 -18.71 -12.14 5.14
CA ALA A 170 -18.87 -13.41 4.41
C ALA A 170 -18.12 -14.54 5.11
N TYR A 171 -16.87 -14.26 5.54
CA TYR A 171 -16.07 -15.25 6.26
C TYR A 171 -16.69 -15.64 7.61
N ARG A 172 -17.27 -14.71 8.36
CA ARG A 172 -17.97 -15.03 9.61
C ARG A 172 -19.15 -15.99 9.37
N LYS A 173 -19.97 -15.73 8.34
CA LYS A 173 -21.07 -16.62 7.98
C LYS A 173 -20.57 -18.00 7.59
N PHE A 174 -19.50 -18.05 6.80
CA PHE A 174 -18.87 -19.30 6.38
C PHE A 174 -18.40 -20.14 7.57
N THR A 175 -17.77 -19.50 8.58
CA THR A 175 -17.31 -20.20 9.79
C THR A 175 -18.47 -20.63 10.71
N GLU A 176 -19.57 -19.86 10.78
CA GLU A 176 -20.77 -20.21 11.54
C GLU A 176 -21.43 -21.47 10.93
N GLU A 177 -21.59 -21.52 9.59
CA GLU A 177 -22.14 -22.69 8.89
C GLU A 177 -21.27 -23.95 9.02
N SER A 178 -19.94 -23.78 9.10
CA SER A 178 -18.98 -24.87 9.28
C SER A 178 -19.00 -25.45 10.71
N SER A 179 -19.39 -24.66 11.69
CA SER A 179 -19.44 -25.06 13.09
C SER A 179 -20.69 -25.90 13.45
N ASP A 180 -21.71 -25.86 12.59
CA ASP A 180 -23.00 -26.57 12.83
C ASP A 180 -23.03 -27.97 12.21
N LYS A 181 -21.94 -28.43 11.59
CA LYS A 181 -21.80 -29.79 11.01
C LYS A 181 -20.88 -30.67 11.84
#